data_8b4940157e2a045f436ab905c3eef112
#
_entry.id   8b4940157e2a045f436ab905c3eef112
#
_cell.length_a   1.000
_cell.length_b   1.000
_cell.length_c   1.000
_cell.angle_alpha   90.00
_cell.angle_beta   90.00
_cell.angle_gamma   90.00
#
_symmetry.space_group_name_H-M   'P 1'
#
loop_
_entity.id
_entity.type
_entity.pdbx_description
1 polymer ?
#
loop_
_entity_poly.entity_id
_entity_poly.type
_entity_poly.pdbx_seq_one_letter_code
_entity_poly.pdbx_strand_id
1 'polypeptide(L)' 'MARVRLFASARDAAGTGSDVIAGDTVAEVLRAAEDRYGPRFTEVLGTCRVWVNGNDVAPDAALGPDDEVAVLPPVSGGTT' A
#
# COMPACT_ATOMS: atom_id res chain seq x y z
N MET A 1 5.69 10.68 8.04
CA MET A 1 6.13 9.72 7.01
C MET A 1 5.78 8.33 7.47
N ALA A 2 5.27 7.54 6.56
CA ALA A 2 4.90 6.16 6.87
C ALA A 2 5.81 5.19 6.13
N ARG A 3 6.06 4.03 6.72
CA ARG A 3 6.73 2.96 6.02
C ARG A 3 5.70 2.20 5.20
N VAL A 4 6.03 1.94 3.95
CA VAL A 4 5.15 1.21 3.04
C VAL A 4 5.82 -0.11 2.67
N ARG A 5 5.09 -1.21 2.87
CA ARG A 5 5.54 -2.54 2.46
C ARG A 5 4.67 -3.00 1.31
N LEU A 6 5.32 -3.50 0.28
CA LEU A 6 4.65 -3.89 -0.96
C LEU A 6 4.94 -5.36 -1.24
N PHE A 7 3.91 -6.10 -1.58
CA PHE A 7 4.01 -7.55 -1.75
C PHE A 7 3.52 -7.98 -3.12
N ALA A 8 4.10 -9.06 -3.63
CA ALA A 8 3.69 -9.73 -4.87
C ALA A 8 3.53 -8.73 -6.04
N SER A 9 2.37 -8.68 -6.68
CA SER A 9 2.18 -7.82 -7.85
C SER A 9 2.31 -6.34 -7.54
N ALA A 10 1.98 -5.92 -6.33
CA ALA A 10 2.19 -4.52 -5.92
C ALA A 10 3.67 -4.18 -5.89
N ARG A 11 4.48 -5.09 -5.37
CA ARG A 11 5.92 -4.94 -5.36
C ARG A 11 6.49 -4.87 -6.78
N ASP A 12 6.00 -5.73 -7.65
CA ASP A 12 6.45 -5.74 -9.05
C ASP A 12 6.09 -4.44 -9.76
N ALA A 13 4.88 -3.94 -9.53
CA ALA A 13 4.42 -2.70 -10.15
C ALA A 13 5.18 -1.48 -9.63
N ALA A 14 5.56 -1.48 -8.37
CA ALA A 14 6.29 -0.38 -7.75
C ALA A 14 7.79 -0.44 -8.03
N GLY A 15 8.32 -1.62 -8.29
CA GLY A 15 9.74 -1.82 -8.46
C GLY A 15 10.51 -1.87 -7.16
N THR A 16 9.83 -1.95 -6.03
CA THR A 16 10.46 -2.04 -4.71
C THR A 16 9.50 -2.74 -3.73
N GLY A 17 10.09 -3.39 -2.75
CA GLY A 17 9.32 -4.07 -1.69
C GLY A 17 9.07 -3.19 -0.46
N SER A 18 9.71 -2.06 -0.37
CA SER A 18 9.52 -1.14 0.76
C SER A 18 9.92 0.27 0.39
N ASP A 19 9.28 1.24 1.03
CA ASP A 19 9.56 2.65 0.78
C ASP A 19 9.10 3.45 1.99
N VAL A 20 9.49 4.73 2.02
CA VAL A 20 9.01 5.67 3.02
C VAL A 20 8.30 6.79 2.28
N ILE A 21 7.04 7.00 2.62
CA ILE A 21 6.18 7.93 1.90
C ILE A 21 5.51 8.87 2.89
N ALA A 22 5.52 10.17 2.55
CA ALA A 22 4.88 11.18 3.38
C ALA A 22 3.36 11.13 3.23
N GLY A 23 2.64 11.38 4.32
CA GLY A 23 1.20 11.43 4.34
C GLY A 23 0.69 11.29 5.77
N ASP A 24 -0.42 11.95 6.06
CA ASP A 24 -1.03 11.92 7.39
C ASP A 24 -2.14 10.88 7.49
N THR A 25 -2.61 10.39 6.36
CA THR A 25 -3.64 9.34 6.30
C THR A 25 -3.23 8.26 5.33
N VAL A 26 -3.89 7.12 5.41
CA VAL A 26 -3.66 6.01 4.47
C VAL A 26 -3.90 6.49 3.04
N ALA A 27 -5.00 7.21 2.81
CA ALA A 27 -5.33 7.69 1.46
C ALA A 27 -4.23 8.61 0.90
N GLU A 28 -3.67 9.48 1.73
CA GLU A 28 -2.60 10.38 1.29
C GLU A 28 -1.33 9.62 0.92
N VAL A 29 -0.97 8.64 1.74
CA VAL A 29 0.20 7.81 1.48
C VAL A 29 0.02 7.01 0.19
N LEU A 30 -1.17 6.43 -0.01
CA LEU A 30 -1.44 5.66 -1.22
C LEU A 30 -1.45 6.54 -2.47
N ARG A 31 -2.00 7.74 -2.36
CA ARG A 31 -1.98 8.68 -3.48
C ARG A 31 -0.56 9.08 -3.85
N ALA A 32 0.27 9.34 -2.86
CA ALA A 32 1.68 9.66 -3.10
C ALA A 32 2.41 8.47 -3.74
N ALA A 33 2.07 7.25 -3.33
CA ALA A 33 2.63 6.06 -3.93
C ALA A 33 2.22 5.93 -5.40
N GLU A 34 0.96 6.21 -5.72
CA GLU A 34 0.50 6.17 -7.11
C GLU A 34 1.24 7.17 -7.98
N ASP A 35 1.46 8.38 -7.47
CA ASP A 35 2.22 9.39 -8.19
C ASP A 35 3.67 8.97 -8.40
N ARG A 36 4.25 8.30 -7.40
CA ARG A 36 5.65 7.88 -7.43
C ARG A 36 5.88 6.70 -8.37
N TYR A 37 4.96 5.71 -8.34
CA TYR A 37 5.17 4.45 -9.07
C TYR A 37 4.46 4.39 -10.42
N GLY A 38 3.43 5.22 -10.63
CA GLY A 38 2.78 5.34 -11.92
C GLY A 38 1.50 4.54 -12.09
N PRO A 39 0.91 4.59 -13.31
CA PRO A 39 -0.44 4.05 -13.53
C PRO A 39 -0.55 2.53 -13.37
N ARG A 40 0.50 1.80 -13.64
CA ARG A 40 0.47 0.35 -13.43
C ARG A 40 0.26 0.00 -11.96
N PHE A 41 0.93 0.75 -11.08
CA PHE A 41 0.75 0.56 -9.65
C PHE A 41 -0.68 0.90 -9.24
N THR A 42 -1.24 1.96 -9.80
CA THR A 42 -2.63 2.35 -9.54
C THR A 42 -3.60 1.23 -9.88
N GLU A 43 -3.41 0.57 -11.02
CA GLU A 43 -4.24 -0.57 -11.40
C GLU A 43 -4.16 -1.71 -10.39
N VAL A 44 -2.93 -2.07 -10.01
CA VAL A 44 -2.72 -3.15 -9.06
C VAL A 44 -3.30 -2.79 -7.70
N LEU A 45 -3.09 -1.55 -7.26
CA LEU A 45 -3.58 -1.08 -5.98
C LEU A 45 -5.10 -1.20 -5.86
N GLY A 46 -5.82 -1.01 -6.96
CA GLY A 46 -7.27 -1.14 -6.97
C GLY A 46 -7.78 -2.52 -6.59
N THR A 47 -6.93 -3.54 -6.66
CA THR A 47 -7.28 -4.92 -6.28
C THR A 47 -6.68 -5.33 -4.95
N CYS A 48 -5.86 -4.48 -4.34
CA CYS A 48 -5.12 -4.84 -3.13
C CYS A 48 -5.90 -4.52 -1.86
N ARG A 49 -5.56 -5.23 -0.81
CA ARG A 49 -5.95 -4.85 0.54
C ARG A 49 -4.84 -4.03 1.16
N VAL A 50 -5.23 -3.07 1.99
CA VAL A 50 -4.26 -2.19 2.66
C VAL A 50 -4.45 -2.35 4.16
N TRP A 51 -3.37 -2.68 4.84
CA TRP A 51 -3.35 -2.89 6.28
C TRP A 51 -2.37 -1.94 6.92
N VAL A 52 -2.67 -1.49 8.12
CA VAL A 52 -1.77 -0.67 8.92
C VAL A 52 -1.43 -1.43 10.19
N ASN A 53 -0.14 -1.69 10.39
CA ASN A 53 0.35 -2.45 11.55
C ASN A 53 -0.38 -3.79 11.72
N GLY A 54 -0.70 -4.44 10.60
CA GLY A 54 -1.37 -5.72 10.60
C GLY A 54 -2.89 -5.67 10.75
N ASN A 55 -3.48 -4.49 10.74
CA ASN A 55 -4.93 -4.31 10.89
C ASN A 55 -5.54 -3.71 9.64
N ASP A 56 -6.71 -4.22 9.26
CA ASP A 56 -7.49 -3.65 8.17
C ASP A 56 -8.09 -2.33 8.65
N VAL A 57 -7.86 -1.26 7.91
CA VAL A 57 -8.29 0.09 8.31
C VAL A 57 -8.94 0.82 7.14
N ALA A 58 -9.74 1.83 7.47
CA ALA A 58 -10.36 2.68 6.47
C ALA A 58 -9.32 3.60 5.83
N PRO A 59 -9.56 4.05 4.57
CA PRO A 59 -8.61 4.93 3.87
C PRO A 59 -8.34 6.25 4.58
N ASP A 60 -9.28 6.73 5.39
CA ASP A 60 -9.12 7.98 6.12
C ASP A 60 -8.45 7.81 7.49
N ALA A 61 -7.99 6.60 7.80
CA ALA A 61 -7.30 6.35 9.07
C ALA A 61 -6.02 7.18 9.15
N ALA A 62 -5.80 7.79 10.30
CA ALA A 62 -4.62 8.61 10.53
C ALA A 62 -3.37 7.75 10.70
N LEU A 63 -2.25 8.24 10.19
CA LEU A 63 -0.97 7.57 10.27
C LEU A 63 0.03 8.40 11.05
N GLY A 64 0.72 7.75 11.98
CA GLY A 64 1.86 8.35 12.66
C GLY A 64 3.17 8.02 11.94
N PRO A 65 4.29 8.61 12.40
CA PRO A 65 5.58 8.43 11.73
C PRO A 65 6.14 7.02 11.80
N ASP A 66 5.70 6.22 12.75
CA ASP A 66 6.19 4.86 12.93
C ASP A 66 5.24 3.79 12.40
N ASP A 67 4.12 4.19 11.82
CA ASP A 67 3.14 3.24 11.31
C ASP A 67 3.62 2.62 10.01
N GLU A 68 3.27 1.36 9.82
CA GLU A 68 3.62 0.60 8.62
C GLU A 68 2.36 0.28 7.82
N VAL A 69 2.37 0.69 6.57
CA VAL A 69 1.27 0.43 5.63
C VAL A 69 1.70 -0.74 4.74
N ALA A 70 0.91 -1.80 4.74
CA ALA A 70 1.17 -2.97 3.89
C ALA A 70 0.15 -3.01 2.77
N VAL A 71 0.63 -3.16 1.55
CA VAL A 71 -0.21 -3.29 0.35
C VAL A 71 -0.13 -4.74 -0.11
N LEU A 72 -1.24 -5.46 0.02
CA LEU A 72 -1.30 -6.90 -0.20
C LEU A 72 -2.28 -7.22 -1.32
N PRO A 73 -1.79 -7.74 -2.45
CA PRO A 73 -2.69 -8.22 -3.49
C PRO A 73 -3.57 -9.36 -2.98
N PRO A 74 -4.72 -9.58 -3.59
CA PRO A 74 -5.59 -10.68 -3.19
C PRO A 74 -4.90 -12.01 -3.45
N VAL A 75 -5.19 -12.98 -2.58
CA VAL A 75 -4.70 -14.35 -2.78
C VAL A 75 -5.53 -14.97 -3.89
N SER A 76 -4.91 -15.23 -5.02
CA SER A 76 -5.65 -15.76 -6.14
C SER A 76 -5.89 -17.25 -5.97
N GLY A 77 -7.12 -17.64 -6.25
CA GLY A 77 -7.51 -19.01 -6.39
C GLY A 77 -7.25 -19.87 -5.20
N GLY A 78 -6.61 -19.32 -4.32
CA GLY A 78 -6.32 -20.12 -3.23
C GLY A 78 -7.47 -20.86 -2.78
N THR A 79 -7.87 -20.84 -3.11
CA THR A 79 -8.54 -21.33 -2.62
C THR A 79 -9.07 -22.18 -2.59
N THR A 80 -9.02 -22.19 -2.57
CA THR A 80 -9.46 -22.84 -2.38
C THR A 80 -9.39 -23.52 -2.19
#